data_c057655dcde515f99acb285a0628c451
#
_entry.id   c057655dcde515f99acb285a0628c451
#
_cell.length_a   1.000
_cell.length_b   1.000
_cell.length_c   1.000
_cell.angle_alpha   90.00
_cell.angle_beta   90.00
_cell.angle_gamma   90.00
#
_symmetry.space_group_name_H-M   'P 1'
#
loop_
_entity.id
_entity.type
_entity.pdbx_description
1 polymer ?
#
loop_
_entity_poly.entity_id
_entity_poly.type
_entity_poly.pdbx_seq_one_letter_code
_entity_poly.pdbx_strand_id
1 'polypeptide(L)'
;MSTQRIEIKIASRHYPMTVNSDEEEKVIACAEEINHILKQFEQKYAVSDKQDALAMVTIQLAIREAKLKKQVKDNEEMTTERISKLLELIDQSITK
;
A
#
# COMPACT_ATOMS: atom_id res chain seq x y z
N MET A 1 6.91 -9.25 -22.50
CA MET A 1 5.86 -9.24 -21.48
C MET A 1 4.58 -8.78 -22.12
N SER A 2 3.52 -9.47 -21.85
CA SER A 2 2.23 -9.07 -22.38
C SER A 2 1.58 -8.02 -21.49
N THR A 3 0.95 -7.04 -22.12
CA THR A 3 0.14 -6.07 -21.45
C THR A 3 -1.33 -6.31 -21.81
N GLN A 4 -2.21 -5.90 -20.94
CA GLN A 4 -3.64 -6.08 -21.14
C GLN A 4 -4.36 -4.78 -20.81
N ARG A 5 -5.36 -4.46 -21.61
CA ARG A 5 -6.21 -3.31 -21.35
C ARG A 5 -7.40 -3.76 -20.54
N ILE A 6 -7.59 -3.11 -19.40
CA ILE A 6 -8.71 -3.39 -18.49
C ILE A 6 -9.48 -2.11 -18.22
N GLU A 7 -10.67 -2.26 -17.69
CA GLU A 7 -11.48 -1.14 -17.26
C GLU A 7 -11.81 -1.33 -15.80
N ILE A 8 -11.44 -0.34 -14.97
CA ILE A 8 -11.76 -0.36 -13.55
C ILE A 8 -12.86 0.64 -13.25
N LYS A 9 -13.69 0.32 -12.26
CA LYS A 9 -14.75 1.20 -11.81
C LYS A 9 -14.40 1.75 -10.44
N ILE A 10 -14.36 3.08 -10.34
CA ILE A 10 -14.11 3.77 -9.07
C ILE A 10 -15.14 4.88 -8.92
N ALA A 11 -15.84 4.90 -7.80
CA ALA A 11 -16.86 5.90 -7.50
C ALA A 11 -17.91 6.05 -8.61
N SER A 12 -18.35 4.92 -9.15
CA SER A 12 -19.37 4.85 -10.21
C SER A 12 -18.92 5.31 -11.58
N ARG A 13 -17.64 5.60 -11.77
CA ARG A 13 -17.07 5.94 -13.07
C ARG A 13 -16.08 4.87 -13.53
N HIS A 14 -15.99 4.69 -14.85
CA HIS A 14 -15.11 3.69 -15.48
C HIS A 14 -13.86 4.35 -16.00
N TYR A 15 -12.73 3.71 -15.75
CA TYR A 15 -11.41 4.20 -16.16
C TYR A 15 -10.66 3.10 -16.88
N PRO A 16 -10.24 3.34 -18.15
CA PRO A 16 -9.41 2.36 -18.84
C PRO A 16 -7.97 2.43 -18.35
N MET A 17 -7.36 1.27 -18.21
CA MET A 17 -5.95 1.15 -17.81
C MET A 17 -5.27 0.08 -18.63
N THR A 18 -4.00 0.29 -18.93
CA THR A 18 -3.14 -0.73 -19.50
C THR A 18 -2.23 -1.24 -18.38
N VAL A 19 -2.30 -2.53 -18.11
CA VAL A 19 -1.54 -3.16 -17.03
C VAL A 19 -0.80 -4.37 -17.57
N ASN A 20 0.25 -4.79 -16.86
CA ASN A 20 0.89 -6.06 -17.16
C ASN A 20 -0.08 -7.19 -16.81
N SER A 21 -0.06 -8.26 -17.61
CA SER A 21 -1.00 -9.37 -17.41
C SER A 21 -0.89 -10.01 -16.04
N ASP A 22 0.30 -10.01 -15.46
CA ASP A 22 0.53 -10.57 -14.11
C ASP A 22 0.05 -9.64 -12.99
N GLU A 23 -0.26 -8.39 -13.30
CA GLU A 23 -0.75 -7.40 -12.32
C GLU A 23 -2.27 -7.18 -12.39
N GLU A 24 -2.93 -7.75 -13.39
CA GLU A 24 -4.37 -7.50 -13.62
C GLU A 24 -5.21 -7.77 -12.39
N GLU A 25 -5.07 -8.93 -11.78
CA GLU A 25 -5.85 -9.31 -10.60
C GLU A 25 -5.60 -8.38 -9.43
N LYS A 26 -4.36 -7.94 -9.25
CA LYS A 26 -3.99 -7.01 -8.18
C LYS A 26 -4.64 -5.64 -8.37
N VAL A 27 -4.66 -5.15 -9.61
CA VAL A 27 -5.26 -3.85 -9.92
C VAL A 27 -6.77 -3.89 -9.69
N ILE A 28 -7.44 -4.97 -10.12
CA ILE A 28 -8.87 -5.15 -9.91
C ILE A 28 -9.18 -5.21 -8.41
N ALA A 29 -8.40 -5.96 -7.65
CA ALA A 29 -8.57 -6.05 -6.19
C ALA A 29 -8.37 -4.70 -5.52
N CYS A 30 -7.40 -3.90 -5.97
CA CYS A 30 -7.18 -2.55 -5.46
C CYS A 30 -8.38 -1.63 -5.73
N ALA A 31 -8.98 -1.72 -6.92
CA ALA A 31 -10.15 -0.94 -7.26
C ALA A 31 -11.35 -1.30 -6.36
N GLU A 32 -11.54 -2.58 -6.10
CA GLU A 32 -12.59 -3.05 -5.19
C GLU A 32 -12.36 -2.55 -3.76
N GLU A 33 -11.12 -2.58 -3.30
CA GLU A 33 -10.74 -2.08 -1.98
C GLU A 33 -11.00 -0.58 -1.86
N ILE A 34 -10.64 0.20 -2.87
CA ILE A 34 -10.91 1.64 -2.89
C ILE A 34 -12.42 1.91 -2.79
N ASN A 35 -13.23 1.20 -3.56
CA ASN A 35 -14.68 1.36 -3.52
C ASN A 35 -15.26 0.99 -2.16
N HIS A 36 -14.71 -0.03 -1.53
CA HIS A 36 -15.14 -0.45 -0.20
C HIS A 36 -14.83 0.62 0.85
N ILE A 37 -13.62 1.15 0.84
CA ILE A 37 -13.20 2.22 1.75
C ILE A 37 -14.05 3.48 1.52
N LEU A 38 -14.28 3.81 0.25
CA LEU A 38 -15.09 4.97 -0.12
C LEU A 38 -16.52 4.85 0.43
N LYS A 39 -17.12 3.69 0.29
CA LYS A 39 -18.47 3.44 0.80
C LYS A 39 -18.52 3.57 2.32
N GLN A 40 -17.55 3.01 3.03
CA GLN A 40 -17.46 3.14 4.48
C GLN A 40 -17.30 4.60 4.90
N PHE A 41 -16.47 5.34 4.18
CA PHE A 41 -16.25 6.76 4.46
C PHE A 41 -17.51 7.58 4.28
N GLU A 42 -18.25 7.37 3.18
CA GLU A 42 -19.50 8.06 2.91
C GLU A 42 -20.54 7.81 3.99
N GLN A 43 -20.64 6.57 4.47
CA GLN A 43 -21.56 6.19 5.53
C GLN A 43 -21.20 6.82 6.87
N LYS A 44 -19.91 6.85 7.19
CA LYS A 44 -19.44 7.34 8.49
C LYS A 44 -19.51 8.85 8.61
N TYR A 45 -19.21 9.56 7.54
CA TYR A 45 -19.08 11.02 7.57
C TYR A 45 -20.20 11.74 6.82
N ALA A 46 -21.17 11.02 6.28
CA ALA A 46 -22.29 11.59 5.55
C ALA A 46 -21.88 12.56 4.44
N VAL A 47 -20.80 12.22 3.73
CA VAL A 47 -20.29 13.03 2.62
C VAL A 47 -21.13 12.78 1.39
N SER A 48 -21.68 13.83 0.78
CA SER A 48 -22.53 13.73 -0.40
C SER A 48 -21.76 13.89 -1.71
N ASP A 49 -20.62 14.56 -1.69
CA ASP A 49 -19.78 14.78 -2.87
C ASP A 49 -18.74 13.67 -3.00
N LYS A 50 -18.85 12.87 -4.07
CA LYS A 50 -17.95 11.75 -4.30
C LYS A 50 -16.51 12.20 -4.53
N GLN A 51 -16.29 13.37 -5.13
CA GLN A 51 -14.95 13.88 -5.33
C GLN A 51 -14.28 14.20 -4.00
N ASP A 52 -15.00 14.84 -3.08
CA ASP A 52 -14.48 15.13 -1.74
C ASP A 52 -14.19 13.83 -0.98
N ALA A 53 -15.09 12.87 -1.06
CA ALA A 53 -14.89 11.58 -0.42
C ALA A 53 -13.66 10.86 -0.96
N LEU A 54 -13.47 10.88 -2.29
CA LEU A 54 -12.28 10.28 -2.92
C LEU A 54 -11.00 10.98 -2.48
N ALA A 55 -11.02 12.31 -2.39
CA ALA A 55 -9.86 13.07 -1.91
C ALA A 55 -9.46 12.63 -0.50
N MET A 56 -10.44 12.50 0.40
CA MET A 56 -10.18 12.07 1.77
C MET A 56 -9.68 10.63 1.84
N VAL A 57 -10.26 9.73 1.05
CA VAL A 57 -9.79 8.34 0.97
C VAL A 57 -8.36 8.29 0.44
N THR A 58 -8.04 9.09 -0.57
CA THR A 58 -6.69 9.17 -1.14
C THR A 58 -5.68 9.61 -0.09
N ILE A 59 -6.02 10.62 0.71
CA ILE A 59 -5.16 11.10 1.80
C ILE A 59 -4.93 9.98 2.83
N GLN A 60 -5.98 9.27 3.23
CA GLN A 60 -5.87 8.17 4.17
C GLN A 60 -4.97 7.04 3.64
N LEU A 61 -5.12 6.69 2.37
CA LEU A 61 -4.28 5.66 1.75
C LEU A 61 -2.82 6.11 1.67
N ALA A 62 -2.57 7.38 1.36
CA ALA A 62 -1.21 7.92 1.33
C ALA A 62 -0.56 7.90 2.71
N ILE A 63 -1.31 8.23 3.76
CA ILE A 63 -0.83 8.16 5.14
C ILE A 63 -0.51 6.71 5.52
N ARG A 64 -1.37 5.77 5.16
CA ARG A 64 -1.16 4.35 5.42
C ARG A 64 0.11 3.85 4.71
N GLU A 65 0.29 4.25 3.46
CA GLU A 65 1.49 3.89 2.69
C GLU A 65 2.75 4.44 3.36
N ALA A 66 2.73 5.70 3.78
CA ALA A 66 3.87 6.32 4.45
C ALA A 66 4.23 5.59 5.75
N LYS A 67 3.21 5.20 6.53
CA LYS A 67 3.41 4.44 7.77
C LYS A 67 4.01 3.07 7.51
N LEU A 68 3.53 2.37 6.47
CA LEU A 68 4.05 1.06 6.11
C LEU A 68 5.49 1.14 5.64
N LYS A 69 5.84 2.15 4.85
CA LYS A 69 7.22 2.38 4.42
C LYS A 69 8.14 2.62 5.61
N LYS A 70 7.68 3.40 6.58
CA LYS A 70 8.45 3.66 7.80
C LYS A 70 8.66 2.37 8.60
N GLN A 71 7.62 1.55 8.75
CA GLN A 71 7.71 0.27 9.45
C GLN A 71 8.73 -0.66 8.81
N VAL A 72 8.70 -0.76 7.47
CA VAL A 72 9.67 -1.59 6.74
C VAL A 72 11.08 -1.09 6.98
N LYS A 73 11.31 0.21 6.89
CA LYS A 73 12.62 0.81 7.14
C LYS A 73 13.10 0.57 8.57
N ASP A 74 12.25 0.79 9.55
CA ASP A 74 12.58 0.58 10.96
C ASP A 74 12.92 -0.90 11.22
N ASN A 75 12.18 -1.82 10.63
CA ASN A 75 12.45 -3.25 10.75
C ASN A 75 13.79 -3.63 10.13
N GLU A 76 14.12 -3.07 8.96
CA GLU A 76 15.41 -3.29 8.31
C GLU A 76 16.57 -2.78 9.16
N GLU A 77 16.43 -1.59 9.72
CA GLU A 77 17.44 -1.00 10.60
C GLU A 77 17.63 -1.85 11.86
N MET A 78 16.56 -2.28 12.49
CA MET A 78 16.63 -3.15 13.67
C MET A 78 17.30 -4.48 13.34
N THR A 79 16.98 -5.08 12.21
CA THR A 79 17.57 -6.33 11.77
C THR A 79 19.07 -6.17 11.55
N THR A 80 19.46 -5.08 10.89
CA THR A 80 20.87 -4.76 10.64
C THR A 80 21.64 -4.57 11.96
N GLU A 81 21.07 -3.85 12.90
CA GLU A 81 21.67 -3.66 14.23
C GLU A 81 21.83 -4.98 14.97
N ARG A 82 20.83 -5.85 14.94
CA ARG A 82 20.92 -7.16 15.59
C ARG A 82 22.00 -8.03 14.97
N ILE A 83 22.10 -8.03 13.64
CA ILE A 83 23.14 -8.77 12.94
C ILE A 83 24.51 -8.24 13.31
N SER A 84 24.69 -6.91 13.34
CA SER A 84 25.94 -6.28 13.71
C SER A 84 26.36 -6.66 15.14
N LYS A 85 25.44 -6.65 16.07
CA LYS A 85 25.71 -7.05 17.46
C LYS A 85 26.10 -8.51 17.57
N LEU A 86 25.43 -9.38 16.83
CA LEU A 86 25.78 -10.81 16.81
C LEU A 86 27.17 -11.04 16.25
N LEU A 87 27.54 -10.33 15.20
CA LEU A 87 28.87 -10.41 14.61
C LEU A 87 29.93 -9.92 15.59
N GLU A 88 29.68 -8.84 16.32
CA GLU A 88 30.59 -8.36 17.37
C GLU A 88 30.81 -9.40 18.45
N LEU A 89 29.74 -10.04 18.92
CA LEU A 89 29.82 -11.08 19.96
C LEU A 89 30.63 -12.28 19.48
N ILE A 90 30.43 -12.70 18.25
CA ILE A 90 31.19 -13.80 17.64
C ILE A 90 32.65 -13.43 17.55
N ASP A 91 32.97 -12.23 17.09
CA ASP A 91 34.31 -11.73 16.92
C ASP A 91 35.05 -11.69 18.28
N GLN A 92 34.41 -11.16 19.30
CA GLN A 92 34.96 -11.15 20.68
C GLN A 92 35.19 -12.56 21.21
N SER A 93 34.32 -13.49 20.87
CA SER A 93 34.47 -14.88 21.30
C SER A 93 35.65 -15.57 20.64
N ILE A 94 35.94 -15.23 19.38
CA ILE A 94 37.02 -15.83 18.60
C ILE A 94 38.39 -15.26 19.04
N THR A 95 38.45 -13.98 19.41
CA THR A 95 39.69 -13.32 19.76
C THR A 95 40.20 -13.60 21.18
N LYS A 96 39.43 -14.35 21.94
CA LYS A 96 39.89 -14.82 23.28
C LYS A 96 40.60 -16.19 23.15
#